data_2ddf618cd499c4d99b2c7f126f9093df
#
_entry.id   2ddf618cd499c4d99b2c7f126f9093df
#
_cell.length_a   1.000
_cell.length_b   1.000
_cell.length_c   1.000
_cell.angle_alpha   90.00
_cell.angle_beta   90.00
_cell.angle_gamma   90.00
#
_symmetry.space_group_name_H-M   'P 1'
#
loop_
_entity.id
_entity.type
_entity.pdbx_description
1 polymer ?
#
loop_
_entity_poly.entity_id
_entity_poly.type
_entity_poly.pdbx_seq_one_letter_code
_entity_poly.pdbx_strand_id
1 'polypeptide(L)'
;MKMTREQRYRRIEQAEPGEIAKLEAQISECPWRQGYHIQPITGLLNDPNGFAYYQGYYHLFYQWFPLGTEHGMKYWYHTRSKNLVNWENVGIGIEPGDRYDSHGAYSGSAIEKDGKLHLLYTGNTRDEAWVRHPYQCLAVLDESGPVSKLNYPVISSVPTGYTEHFRDPKVWQQGELYYCVIGAQRTDETGCTVLYRSTDLKNWEFLGEISTGLTNFGYMWECPDYMELDGKGVLVFSPQGLDAAGDHYQNIFQSGYLTGEPLNLQTREFNHGEFQELDRGFDFYAPQTMQAPDGRRILVGWMGLPDLAYPTDDSGWAHCLTIPRQLSLRDGKLIQQPVAEMVELRQQEEGTHIRATIDNERRSFADFEGIAYELLCEISHVDAETVGIEFRADGAEKTVLLYDRIQQKVVLDRTMTGAKLAEQNGTLRQCTLTTDKIKFHLFVDSSSVEIFVNDGEEVFTSRIFPSRDSVDIRFFAHGGKADFEATQWNY
;
A
#
# COMPACT_ATOMS: atom_id res chain seq x y z
N MET A 1 15.15 18.13 -11.87
CA MET A 1 14.96 18.18 -13.38
C MET A 1 14.30 16.88 -13.78
N LYS A 2 13.20 16.91 -14.54
CA LYS A 2 12.53 15.67 -14.98
C LYS A 2 13.47 14.79 -15.81
N MET A 3 13.44 13.49 -15.57
CA MET A 3 14.25 12.51 -16.30
C MET A 3 13.77 12.38 -17.76
N THR A 4 14.71 12.26 -18.71
CA THR A 4 14.37 11.92 -20.11
C THR A 4 13.84 10.48 -20.19
N ARG A 5 13.22 10.13 -21.32
CA ARG A 5 12.77 8.75 -21.56
C ARG A 5 13.92 7.76 -21.47
N GLU A 6 15.05 8.06 -22.08
CA GLU A 6 16.26 7.22 -22.07
C GLU A 6 16.77 7.02 -20.66
N GLN A 7 16.81 8.06 -19.83
CA GLN A 7 17.21 7.97 -18.43
C GLN A 7 16.26 7.09 -17.62
N ARG A 8 14.95 7.23 -17.81
CA ARG A 8 13.94 6.42 -17.09
C ARG A 8 13.96 4.94 -17.46
N TYR A 9 14.36 4.60 -18.69
CA TYR A 9 14.42 3.19 -19.13
C TYR A 9 15.84 2.63 -19.16
N ARG A 10 16.78 3.30 -18.53
CA ARG A 10 18.15 2.81 -18.33
C ARG A 10 18.15 1.66 -17.32
N ARG A 11 18.88 0.59 -17.63
CA ARG A 11 19.05 -0.57 -16.77
C ARG A 11 20.27 -0.42 -15.86
N ILE A 12 20.36 -1.26 -14.82
CA ILE A 12 21.47 -1.26 -13.87
C ILE A 12 22.82 -1.48 -14.59
N GLU A 13 22.87 -2.37 -15.59
CA GLU A 13 24.10 -2.67 -16.34
C GLU A 13 24.58 -1.47 -17.19
N GLN A 14 23.72 -0.50 -17.38
CA GLN A 14 24.02 0.77 -18.09
C GLN A 14 24.34 1.91 -17.11
N ALA A 15 24.35 1.62 -15.80
CA ALA A 15 24.77 2.60 -14.81
C ALA A 15 26.27 2.86 -14.91
N GLU A 16 26.68 4.10 -14.63
CA GLU A 16 28.10 4.44 -14.56
C GLU A 16 28.76 3.71 -13.38
N PRO A 17 30.06 3.35 -13.48
CA PRO A 17 30.77 2.72 -12.38
C PRO A 17 30.65 3.52 -11.08
N GLY A 18 30.12 2.90 -10.03
CA GLY A 18 29.89 3.51 -8.72
C GLY A 18 28.66 4.42 -8.61
N GLU A 19 27.81 4.52 -9.63
CA GLU A 19 26.58 5.32 -9.57
C GLU A 19 25.63 4.86 -8.48
N ILE A 20 25.35 3.57 -8.39
CA ILE A 20 24.48 3.00 -7.34
C ILE A 20 25.04 3.29 -5.95
N ALA A 21 26.31 3.03 -5.71
CA ALA A 21 26.97 3.30 -4.42
C ALA A 21 26.93 4.79 -4.04
N LYS A 22 27.03 5.68 -5.04
CA LYS A 22 26.89 7.12 -4.82
C LYS A 22 25.46 7.51 -4.43
N LEU A 23 24.45 6.92 -5.08
CA LEU A 23 23.05 7.12 -4.72
C LEU A 23 22.75 6.59 -3.32
N GLU A 24 23.23 5.39 -2.96
CA GLU A 24 23.10 4.84 -1.61
C GLU A 24 23.72 5.75 -0.55
N ALA A 25 24.91 6.28 -0.78
CA ALA A 25 25.57 7.21 0.14
C ALA A 25 24.75 8.52 0.28
N GLN A 26 24.24 9.08 -0.80
CA GLN A 26 23.40 10.27 -0.76
C GLN A 26 22.11 10.03 0.03
N ILE A 27 21.46 8.88 -0.19
CA ILE A 27 20.19 8.51 0.45
C ILE A 27 20.39 8.29 1.95
N SER A 28 21.51 7.75 2.39
CA SER A 28 21.80 7.51 3.81
C SER A 28 21.82 8.79 4.65
N GLU A 29 22.11 9.94 4.05
CA GLU A 29 22.10 11.25 4.71
C GLU A 29 20.70 11.87 4.80
N CYS A 30 19.69 11.29 4.15
CA CYS A 30 18.34 11.84 4.13
C CYS A 30 17.67 11.71 5.52
N PRO A 31 17.19 12.83 6.13
CA PRO A 31 16.60 12.79 7.47
C PRO A 31 15.26 12.05 7.52
N TRP A 32 14.66 11.79 6.37
CA TRP A 32 13.34 11.19 6.24
C TRP A 32 13.36 9.71 5.90
N ARG A 33 14.55 9.05 5.99
CA ARG A 33 14.62 7.58 5.87
C ARG A 33 13.78 6.93 6.95
N GLN A 34 12.97 5.95 6.55
CA GLN A 34 12.10 5.20 7.46
C GLN A 34 12.92 4.35 8.45
N GLY A 35 12.45 4.24 9.68
CA GLY A 35 13.06 3.42 10.73
C GLY A 35 12.70 1.95 10.61
N TYR A 36 11.45 1.64 10.25
CA TYR A 36 10.94 0.26 10.26
C TYR A 36 10.08 -0.13 9.05
N HIS A 37 9.69 0.80 8.19
CA HIS A 37 8.99 0.48 6.95
C HIS A 37 9.92 -0.04 5.87
N ILE A 38 9.44 -0.93 5.01
CA ILE A 38 10.14 -1.33 3.79
C ILE A 38 10.25 -0.11 2.87
N GLN A 39 11.47 0.20 2.45
CA GLN A 39 11.80 1.34 1.61
C GLN A 39 12.91 0.96 0.62
N PRO A 40 13.05 1.65 -0.53
CA PRO A 40 14.02 1.25 -1.53
C PRO A 40 15.45 1.55 -1.05
N ILE A 41 16.40 0.74 -1.48
CA ILE A 41 17.82 1.00 -1.25
C ILE A 41 18.29 2.23 -2.04
N THR A 42 17.75 2.42 -3.26
CA THR A 42 17.92 3.62 -4.11
C THR A 42 16.65 3.81 -4.94
N GLY A 43 16.45 5.00 -5.46
CA GLY A 43 15.45 5.30 -6.46
C GLY A 43 14.02 5.12 -5.99
N LEU A 44 13.17 4.60 -6.86
CA LEU A 44 11.73 4.53 -6.65
C LEU A 44 11.26 3.13 -6.32
N LEU A 45 10.51 3.01 -5.23
CA LEU A 45 9.68 1.87 -4.87
C LEU A 45 8.23 2.19 -5.19
N ASN A 46 7.48 1.23 -5.76
CA ASN A 46 6.04 1.33 -5.87
C ASN A 46 5.37 -0.01 -5.48
N ASP A 47 4.43 -0.55 -6.25
CA ASP A 47 3.55 -1.66 -5.88
C ASP A 47 4.24 -2.82 -5.16
N PRO A 48 3.69 -3.31 -4.03
CA PRO A 48 4.06 -4.59 -3.47
C PRO A 48 3.64 -5.73 -4.41
N ASN A 49 4.48 -6.73 -4.53
CA ASN A 49 4.33 -7.84 -5.47
C ASN A 49 4.71 -9.17 -4.85
N GLY A 50 4.19 -10.26 -5.38
CA GLY A 50 4.62 -11.59 -5.04
C GLY A 50 4.57 -11.90 -3.54
N PHE A 51 3.63 -11.28 -2.82
CA PHE A 51 3.48 -11.45 -1.38
C PHE A 51 2.97 -12.86 -1.07
N ALA A 52 3.81 -13.68 -0.44
CA ALA A 52 3.52 -15.09 -0.17
C ALA A 52 4.36 -15.63 0.99
N TYR A 53 3.90 -16.72 1.60
CA TYR A 53 4.70 -17.49 2.54
C TYR A 53 5.30 -18.71 1.82
N TYR A 54 6.62 -18.88 1.96
CA TYR A 54 7.34 -19.98 1.32
C TYR A 54 8.58 -20.32 2.14
N GLN A 55 8.82 -21.60 2.41
CA GLN A 55 9.99 -22.13 3.11
C GLN A 55 10.33 -21.41 4.43
N GLY A 56 9.33 -21.15 5.25
CA GLY A 56 9.51 -20.55 6.58
C GLY A 56 9.73 -19.04 6.56
N TYR A 57 9.55 -18.39 5.42
CA TYR A 57 9.64 -16.94 5.28
C TYR A 57 8.39 -16.37 4.62
N TYR A 58 8.01 -15.18 5.01
CA TYR A 58 7.17 -14.29 4.23
C TYR A 58 8.05 -13.61 3.19
N HIS A 59 7.72 -13.80 1.92
CA HIS A 59 8.39 -13.17 0.79
C HIS A 59 7.54 -12.00 0.31
N LEU A 60 8.17 -10.86 0.09
CA LEU A 60 7.54 -9.68 -0.46
C LEU A 60 8.49 -9.03 -1.44
N PHE A 61 8.01 -8.84 -2.64
CA PHE A 61 8.72 -8.08 -3.67
C PHE A 61 8.06 -6.72 -3.81
N TYR A 62 8.78 -5.78 -4.42
CA TYR A 62 8.20 -4.52 -4.84
C TYR A 62 8.75 -4.08 -6.19
N GLN A 63 7.97 -3.35 -6.95
CA GLN A 63 8.49 -2.70 -8.14
C GLN A 63 9.57 -1.69 -7.74
N TRP A 64 10.70 -1.74 -8.41
CA TRP A 64 11.86 -0.93 -8.08
C TRP A 64 12.47 -0.33 -9.35
N PHE A 65 12.63 0.98 -9.38
CA PHE A 65 13.49 1.67 -10.35
C PHE A 65 14.73 2.22 -9.65
N PRO A 66 15.92 1.62 -9.84
CA PRO A 66 17.11 1.92 -9.03
C PRO A 66 17.76 3.27 -9.30
N LEU A 67 17.62 3.84 -10.51
CA LEU A 67 18.40 4.96 -11.02
C LEU A 67 17.68 6.30 -10.97
N GLY A 68 16.53 6.39 -10.33
CA GLY A 68 15.80 7.64 -10.20
C GLY A 68 14.46 7.49 -9.50
N THR A 69 13.84 8.61 -9.20
CA THR A 69 12.61 8.72 -8.40
C THR A 69 11.34 8.87 -9.26
N GLU A 70 11.47 8.84 -10.59
CA GLU A 70 10.35 8.84 -11.53
C GLU A 70 10.07 7.41 -12.03
N HIS A 71 8.82 7.14 -12.43
CA HIS A 71 8.47 5.85 -13.04
C HIS A 71 9.24 5.59 -14.34
N GLY A 72 9.85 4.42 -14.43
CA GLY A 72 10.68 4.01 -15.57
C GLY A 72 10.82 2.49 -15.65
N MET A 73 12.04 2.02 -15.89
CA MET A 73 12.38 0.60 -15.90
C MET A 73 12.06 -0.02 -14.53
N LYS A 74 11.31 -1.10 -14.49
CA LYS A 74 10.89 -1.77 -13.26
C LYS A 74 11.57 -3.12 -13.12
N TYR A 75 12.24 -3.29 -11.98
CA TYR A 75 12.70 -4.54 -11.43
C TYR A 75 11.73 -5.01 -10.36
N TRP A 76 11.73 -6.27 -9.97
CA TRP A 76 11.20 -6.70 -8.69
C TRP A 76 12.36 -6.84 -7.71
N TYR A 77 12.36 -6.02 -6.66
CA TYR A 77 13.31 -6.16 -5.57
C TYR A 77 12.73 -7.08 -4.51
N HIS A 78 13.50 -8.04 -4.05
CA HIS A 78 13.08 -9.09 -3.13
C HIS A 78 13.45 -8.77 -1.70
N THR A 79 12.46 -8.82 -0.82
CA THR A 79 12.62 -8.81 0.64
C THR A 79 11.96 -10.03 1.24
N ARG A 80 12.40 -10.45 2.41
CA ARG A 80 11.78 -11.56 3.15
C ARG A 80 11.81 -11.32 4.65
N SER A 81 10.88 -11.95 5.38
CA SER A 81 10.78 -11.86 6.84
C SER A 81 10.33 -13.18 7.45
N LYS A 82 10.73 -13.45 8.68
CA LYS A 82 10.20 -14.58 9.46
C LYS A 82 8.96 -14.21 10.27
N ASN A 83 8.74 -12.91 10.51
CA ASN A 83 7.74 -12.41 11.45
C ASN A 83 6.94 -11.21 10.92
N LEU A 84 6.95 -10.95 9.60
CA LEU A 84 6.25 -9.81 8.96
C LEU A 84 6.76 -8.40 9.35
N VAL A 85 7.69 -8.29 10.29
CA VAL A 85 8.13 -7.00 10.85
C VAL A 85 9.59 -6.73 10.55
N ASN A 86 10.45 -7.73 10.76
CA ASN A 86 11.89 -7.62 10.48
C ASN A 86 12.18 -8.15 9.07
N TRP A 87 12.41 -7.24 8.13
CA TRP A 87 12.59 -7.56 6.72
C TRP A 87 14.07 -7.55 6.31
N GLU A 88 14.49 -8.62 5.66
CA GLU A 88 15.82 -8.76 5.06
C GLU A 88 15.77 -8.37 3.58
N ASN A 89 16.71 -7.54 3.14
CA ASN A 89 16.94 -7.27 1.72
C ASN A 89 17.66 -8.47 1.09
N VAL A 90 17.01 -9.16 0.16
CA VAL A 90 17.60 -10.30 -0.56
C VAL A 90 18.30 -9.84 -1.84
N GLY A 91 17.77 -8.83 -2.49
CA GLY A 91 18.32 -8.30 -3.75
C GLY A 91 17.31 -8.33 -4.90
N ILE A 92 17.81 -8.35 -6.14
CA ILE A 92 16.96 -8.40 -7.32
C ILE A 92 16.30 -9.77 -7.42
N GLY A 93 14.96 -9.78 -7.42
CA GLY A 93 14.16 -10.98 -7.66
C GLY A 93 13.89 -11.21 -9.15
N ILE A 94 13.25 -10.23 -9.82
CA ILE A 94 13.05 -10.29 -11.27
C ILE A 94 13.80 -9.14 -11.92
N GLU A 95 14.73 -9.50 -12.81
CA GLU A 95 15.45 -8.57 -13.66
C GLU A 95 14.75 -8.47 -15.02
N PRO A 96 14.32 -7.26 -15.45
CA PRO A 96 13.74 -7.05 -16.76
C PRO A 96 14.82 -7.03 -17.87
N GLY A 97 14.40 -7.06 -19.11
CA GLY A 97 15.28 -6.89 -20.25
C GLY A 97 15.20 -8.03 -21.27
N ASP A 98 14.39 -9.04 -21.00
CA ASP A 98 14.10 -10.10 -21.97
C ASP A 98 13.09 -9.61 -23.04
N ARG A 99 12.86 -10.44 -24.02
CA ARG A 99 11.94 -10.15 -25.12
C ARG A 99 10.54 -9.72 -24.65
N TYR A 100 10.06 -10.26 -23.53
CA TYR A 100 8.70 -10.07 -23.05
C TYR A 100 8.56 -9.09 -21.87
N ASP A 101 9.69 -8.56 -21.39
CA ASP A 101 9.73 -7.56 -20.32
C ASP A 101 10.83 -6.49 -20.55
N SER A 102 11.13 -6.22 -21.81
CA SER A 102 12.22 -5.33 -22.24
C SER A 102 12.12 -3.90 -21.66
N HIS A 103 10.94 -3.47 -21.24
CA HIS A 103 10.65 -2.16 -20.66
C HIS A 103 10.09 -2.25 -19.23
N GLY A 104 10.33 -3.36 -18.54
CA GLY A 104 10.06 -3.53 -17.12
C GLY A 104 9.26 -4.78 -16.76
N ALA A 105 9.54 -5.30 -15.57
CA ALA A 105 8.71 -6.27 -14.88
C ALA A 105 7.68 -5.53 -14.03
N TYR A 106 6.44 -5.48 -14.52
CA TYR A 106 5.33 -4.79 -13.85
C TYR A 106 4.70 -5.69 -12.80
N SER A 107 3.66 -5.20 -12.12
CA SER A 107 3.06 -5.86 -10.98
C SER A 107 2.53 -7.26 -11.26
N GLY A 108 2.42 -8.02 -10.18
CA GLY A 108 1.93 -9.37 -10.18
C GLY A 108 2.02 -10.02 -8.81
N SER A 109 1.76 -11.31 -8.75
CA SER A 109 1.60 -12.05 -7.50
C SER A 109 2.40 -13.35 -7.48
N ALA A 110 2.35 -14.04 -6.35
CA ALA A 110 3.02 -15.32 -6.17
C ALA A 110 2.06 -16.40 -5.66
N ILE A 111 2.39 -17.65 -5.98
CA ILE A 111 1.73 -18.84 -5.44
C ILE A 111 2.74 -19.98 -5.29
N GLU A 112 2.67 -20.68 -4.17
CA GLU A 112 3.45 -21.92 -3.98
C GLU A 112 2.78 -23.05 -4.75
N LYS A 113 3.59 -23.82 -5.50
CA LYS A 113 3.19 -25.05 -6.18
C LYS A 113 4.37 -26.00 -6.28
N ASP A 114 4.15 -27.26 -5.91
CA ASP A 114 5.16 -28.33 -6.03
C ASP A 114 6.50 -27.97 -5.34
N GLY A 115 6.46 -27.32 -4.17
CA GLY A 115 7.63 -26.92 -3.41
C GLY A 115 8.42 -25.77 -4.02
N LYS A 116 7.82 -24.98 -4.91
CA LYS A 116 8.41 -23.81 -5.57
C LYS A 116 7.48 -22.63 -5.51
N LEU A 117 8.04 -21.42 -5.41
CA LEU A 117 7.27 -20.19 -5.48
C LEU A 117 7.19 -19.70 -6.93
N HIS A 118 6.00 -19.71 -7.48
CA HIS A 118 5.71 -19.24 -8.83
C HIS A 118 5.31 -17.77 -8.79
N LEU A 119 6.01 -16.92 -9.55
CA LEU A 119 5.82 -15.48 -9.64
C LEU A 119 5.17 -15.17 -11.00
N LEU A 120 3.90 -14.81 -10.98
CA LEU A 120 3.15 -14.39 -12.18
C LEU A 120 3.16 -12.86 -12.24
N TYR A 121 3.68 -12.27 -13.33
CA TYR A 121 3.86 -10.83 -13.45
C TYR A 121 3.58 -10.33 -14.86
N THR A 122 3.32 -9.04 -14.99
CA THR A 122 3.17 -8.41 -16.31
C THR A 122 4.52 -7.96 -16.84
N GLY A 123 4.96 -8.58 -17.92
CA GLY A 123 6.09 -8.11 -18.72
C GLY A 123 5.65 -6.96 -19.61
N ASN A 124 6.27 -5.79 -19.45
CA ASN A 124 5.99 -4.61 -20.23
C ASN A 124 7.00 -4.46 -21.38
N THR A 125 6.50 -4.33 -22.59
CA THR A 125 7.33 -4.03 -23.77
C THR A 125 6.80 -2.82 -24.51
N ARG A 126 7.65 -2.21 -25.33
CA ARG A 126 7.31 -1.12 -26.25
C ARG A 126 7.89 -1.42 -27.61
N ASP A 127 7.11 -1.14 -28.65
CA ASP A 127 7.61 -1.18 -30.03
C ASP A 127 8.33 0.14 -30.43
N GLU A 128 8.77 0.23 -31.67
CA GLU A 128 9.45 1.41 -32.22
C GLU A 128 8.58 2.67 -32.19
N ALA A 129 7.26 2.52 -32.29
CA ALA A 129 6.30 3.61 -32.17
C ALA A 129 5.93 3.95 -30.73
N TRP A 130 6.58 3.27 -29.77
CA TRP A 130 6.33 3.39 -28.33
C TRP A 130 4.95 2.87 -27.87
N VAL A 131 4.31 2.05 -28.69
CA VAL A 131 3.07 1.35 -28.31
C VAL A 131 3.40 0.26 -27.29
N ARG A 132 2.59 0.16 -26.23
CA ARG A 132 2.73 -0.87 -25.22
C ARG A 132 2.24 -2.21 -25.74
N HIS A 133 2.95 -3.28 -25.35
CA HIS A 133 2.51 -4.66 -25.55
C HIS A 133 2.74 -5.40 -24.24
N PRO A 134 1.68 -5.64 -23.44
CA PRO A 134 1.77 -6.39 -22.19
C PRO A 134 1.72 -7.90 -22.43
N TYR A 135 2.51 -8.63 -21.66
CA TYR A 135 2.53 -10.08 -21.61
C TYR A 135 2.39 -10.53 -20.15
N GLN A 136 1.67 -11.63 -19.89
CA GLN A 136 1.76 -12.21 -18.56
C GLN A 136 2.85 -13.27 -18.57
N CYS A 137 3.85 -13.06 -17.72
CA CYS A 137 5.07 -13.85 -17.64
C CYS A 137 5.08 -14.65 -16.34
N LEU A 138 5.84 -15.74 -16.33
CA LEU A 138 6.02 -16.61 -15.18
C LEU A 138 7.50 -16.74 -14.85
N ALA A 139 7.85 -16.57 -13.59
CA ALA A 139 9.16 -16.86 -13.04
C ALA A 139 9.01 -17.79 -11.83
N VAL A 140 10.09 -18.46 -11.44
CA VAL A 140 10.09 -19.46 -10.37
C VAL A 140 11.26 -19.18 -9.43
N LEU A 141 10.98 -19.11 -8.15
CA LEU A 141 11.96 -19.16 -7.07
C LEU A 141 11.92 -20.56 -6.44
N ASP A 142 13.05 -21.24 -6.44
CA ASP A 142 13.22 -22.53 -5.76
C ASP A 142 14.36 -22.48 -4.73
N GLU A 143 14.54 -23.57 -3.98
CA GLU A 143 15.56 -23.68 -2.93
C GLU A 143 16.99 -23.52 -3.43
N SER A 144 17.23 -23.80 -4.71
CA SER A 144 18.57 -24.04 -5.26
C SER A 144 19.22 -22.81 -5.87
N GLY A 145 18.50 -21.68 -5.98
CA GLY A 145 19.11 -20.57 -6.68
C GLY A 145 18.27 -19.30 -6.84
N PRO A 146 18.72 -18.41 -7.70
CA PRO A 146 18.00 -17.19 -8.01
C PRO A 146 16.69 -17.48 -8.75
N VAL A 147 15.81 -16.47 -8.81
CA VAL A 147 14.59 -16.54 -9.61
C VAL A 147 14.93 -16.84 -11.07
N SER A 148 14.23 -17.80 -11.65
CA SER A 148 14.37 -18.20 -13.07
C SER A 148 13.10 -17.86 -13.83
N LYS A 149 13.23 -17.16 -14.97
CA LYS A 149 12.10 -16.78 -15.84
C LYS A 149 11.84 -17.86 -16.89
N LEU A 150 10.55 -18.08 -17.22
CA LEU A 150 10.22 -18.82 -18.43
C LEU A 150 10.58 -17.97 -19.67
N ASN A 151 11.02 -18.62 -20.73
CA ASN A 151 11.41 -17.95 -21.97
C ASN A 151 10.23 -17.63 -22.92
N TYR A 152 9.00 -17.79 -22.44
CA TYR A 152 7.76 -17.48 -23.14
C TYR A 152 6.71 -16.97 -22.14
N PRO A 153 5.78 -16.09 -22.56
CA PRO A 153 4.70 -15.62 -21.70
C PRO A 153 3.61 -16.70 -21.58
N VAL A 154 3.02 -16.79 -20.41
CA VAL A 154 1.91 -17.73 -20.16
C VAL A 154 0.56 -17.20 -20.67
N ILE A 155 0.44 -15.87 -20.84
CA ILE A 155 -0.64 -15.22 -21.59
C ILE A 155 0.04 -14.24 -22.56
N SER A 156 -0.08 -14.53 -23.85
CA SER A 156 0.74 -13.87 -24.89
C SER A 156 0.05 -12.73 -25.61
N SER A 157 -1.23 -12.50 -25.37
CA SER A 157 -2.01 -11.47 -26.05
C SER A 157 -3.15 -10.94 -25.19
N VAL A 158 -3.50 -9.69 -25.42
CA VAL A 158 -4.70 -9.09 -24.86
C VAL A 158 -5.93 -9.63 -25.60
N PRO A 159 -6.98 -10.08 -24.91
CA PRO A 159 -8.20 -10.54 -25.54
C PRO A 159 -8.92 -9.43 -26.31
N THR A 160 -9.69 -9.79 -27.33
CA THR A 160 -10.50 -8.84 -28.08
C THR A 160 -11.49 -8.12 -27.16
N GLY A 161 -11.61 -6.80 -27.33
CA GLY A 161 -12.49 -5.95 -26.51
C GLY A 161 -11.77 -5.15 -25.43
N TYR A 162 -10.45 -5.37 -25.28
CA TYR A 162 -9.63 -4.64 -24.30
C TYR A 162 -8.48 -3.90 -24.98
N THR A 163 -7.96 -2.87 -24.29
CA THR A 163 -6.80 -2.09 -24.74
C THR A 163 -5.50 -2.72 -24.18
N GLU A 164 -4.34 -2.15 -24.54
CA GLU A 164 -3.03 -2.54 -23.98
C GLU A 164 -2.84 -2.15 -22.49
N HIS A 165 -3.85 -1.57 -21.85
CA HIS A 165 -3.93 -1.45 -20.40
C HIS A 165 -4.51 -2.75 -19.82
N PHE A 166 -3.60 -3.76 -19.69
CA PHE A 166 -3.94 -5.13 -19.29
C PHE A 166 -2.78 -5.69 -18.46
N ARG A 167 -2.94 -5.73 -17.11
CA ARG A 167 -1.82 -5.98 -16.20
C ARG A 167 -2.23 -6.43 -14.80
N ASP A 168 -1.23 -6.70 -13.95
CA ASP A 168 -1.31 -6.96 -12.52
C ASP A 168 -2.01 -8.28 -12.19
N PRO A 169 -1.50 -9.43 -12.67
CA PRO A 169 -2.12 -10.73 -12.44
C PRO A 169 -2.06 -11.13 -10.96
N LYS A 170 -3.21 -11.47 -10.38
CA LYS A 170 -3.32 -12.05 -9.06
C LYS A 170 -3.86 -13.46 -9.14
N VAL A 171 -3.04 -14.41 -8.68
CA VAL A 171 -3.34 -15.85 -8.74
C VAL A 171 -3.76 -16.38 -7.38
N TRP A 172 -4.74 -17.30 -7.38
CA TRP A 172 -5.09 -18.14 -6.23
C TRP A 172 -5.45 -19.55 -6.68
N GLN A 173 -5.48 -20.47 -5.74
CA GLN A 173 -5.92 -21.84 -5.97
C GLN A 173 -7.30 -22.06 -5.34
N GLN A 174 -8.19 -22.74 -6.08
CA GLN A 174 -9.47 -23.20 -5.56
C GLN A 174 -9.73 -24.64 -6.03
N GLY A 175 -9.71 -25.57 -5.08
CA GLY A 175 -9.69 -27.00 -5.41
C GLY A 175 -8.41 -27.39 -6.16
N GLU A 176 -8.57 -28.07 -7.29
CA GLU A 176 -7.45 -28.50 -8.16
C GLU A 176 -7.07 -27.45 -9.23
N LEU A 177 -7.79 -26.33 -9.29
CA LEU A 177 -7.63 -25.32 -10.32
C LEU A 177 -6.99 -24.05 -9.77
N TYR A 178 -6.25 -23.39 -10.63
CA TYR A 178 -5.73 -22.05 -10.41
C TYR A 178 -6.61 -21.05 -11.15
N TYR A 179 -6.88 -19.94 -10.51
CA TYR A 179 -7.58 -18.79 -11.07
C TYR A 179 -6.69 -17.57 -11.02
N CYS A 180 -6.87 -16.67 -11.96
CA CYS A 180 -6.12 -15.42 -12.01
C CYS A 180 -7.05 -14.28 -12.42
N VAL A 181 -7.06 -13.20 -11.63
CA VAL A 181 -7.67 -11.93 -12.03
C VAL A 181 -6.60 -11.01 -12.58
N ILE A 182 -6.96 -10.25 -13.61
CA ILE A 182 -6.08 -9.27 -14.27
C ILE A 182 -6.85 -7.97 -14.43
N GLY A 183 -6.21 -6.84 -14.12
CA GLY A 183 -6.76 -5.51 -14.36
C GLY A 183 -6.77 -5.19 -15.85
N ALA A 184 -7.87 -4.64 -16.33
CA ALA A 184 -8.06 -4.37 -17.74
C ALA A 184 -8.81 -3.06 -17.98
N GLN A 185 -8.58 -2.49 -19.16
CA GLN A 185 -9.38 -1.40 -19.71
C GLN A 185 -10.09 -1.90 -20.95
N ARG A 186 -11.42 -1.71 -21.01
CA ARG A 186 -12.20 -1.97 -22.22
C ARG A 186 -11.86 -0.97 -23.33
N THR A 187 -12.22 -1.28 -24.56
CA THR A 187 -11.97 -0.38 -25.71
C THR A 187 -12.78 0.93 -25.68
N ASP A 188 -13.80 1.01 -24.83
CA ASP A 188 -14.53 2.25 -24.52
C ASP A 188 -13.92 3.08 -23.39
N GLU A 189 -12.66 2.71 -22.98
CA GLU A 189 -11.88 3.37 -21.94
C GLU A 189 -12.47 3.26 -20.53
N THR A 190 -13.23 2.21 -20.25
CA THR A 190 -13.71 1.90 -18.87
C THR A 190 -12.93 0.76 -18.25
N GLY A 191 -12.68 0.86 -16.93
CA GLY A 191 -11.92 -0.15 -16.17
C GLY A 191 -12.78 -1.39 -15.86
N CYS A 192 -12.10 -2.54 -15.76
CA CYS A 192 -12.70 -3.82 -15.35
C CYS A 192 -11.65 -4.80 -14.84
N THR A 193 -12.10 -5.95 -14.37
CA THR A 193 -11.26 -7.10 -14.00
C THR A 193 -11.69 -8.31 -14.81
N VAL A 194 -10.72 -9.02 -15.38
CA VAL A 194 -10.96 -10.25 -16.14
C VAL A 194 -10.46 -11.47 -15.40
N LEU A 195 -11.07 -12.62 -15.67
CA LEU A 195 -10.80 -13.90 -15.01
C LEU A 195 -10.20 -14.91 -15.99
N TYR A 196 -9.15 -15.58 -15.56
CA TYR A 196 -8.52 -16.72 -16.22
C TYR A 196 -8.53 -17.95 -15.31
N ARG A 197 -8.37 -19.12 -15.90
CA ARG A 197 -8.28 -20.41 -15.23
C ARG A 197 -7.14 -21.25 -15.80
N SER A 198 -6.45 -22.02 -14.94
CA SER A 198 -5.38 -22.94 -15.33
C SER A 198 -5.36 -24.18 -14.45
N THR A 199 -4.79 -25.28 -14.95
CA THR A 199 -4.47 -26.50 -14.19
C THR A 199 -2.98 -26.55 -13.80
N ASP A 200 -2.12 -25.73 -14.42
CA ASP A 200 -0.66 -25.89 -14.35
C ASP A 200 0.14 -24.59 -14.19
N LEU A 201 -0.53 -23.41 -14.10
CA LEU A 201 0.03 -22.05 -14.09
C LEU A 201 0.71 -21.62 -15.40
N LYS A 202 0.73 -22.47 -16.42
CA LYS A 202 1.41 -22.21 -17.71
C LYS A 202 0.44 -22.03 -18.86
N ASN A 203 -0.66 -22.78 -18.83
CA ASN A 203 -1.71 -22.74 -19.83
C ASN A 203 -2.98 -22.12 -19.22
N TRP A 204 -3.35 -20.95 -19.69
CA TRP A 204 -4.45 -20.16 -19.13
C TRP A 204 -5.62 -20.06 -20.11
N GLU A 205 -6.79 -20.40 -19.65
CA GLU A 205 -8.05 -20.24 -20.35
C GLU A 205 -8.69 -18.91 -19.94
N PHE A 206 -8.99 -18.06 -20.92
CA PHE A 206 -9.74 -16.83 -20.70
C PHE A 206 -11.22 -17.16 -20.46
N LEU A 207 -11.72 -16.83 -19.27
CA LEU A 207 -13.12 -17.06 -18.91
C LEU A 207 -14.02 -15.85 -19.23
N GLY A 208 -13.46 -14.66 -19.25
CA GLY A 208 -14.15 -13.41 -19.48
C GLY A 208 -14.07 -12.45 -18.32
N GLU A 209 -14.89 -11.43 -18.34
CA GLU A 209 -14.92 -10.36 -17.36
C GLU A 209 -15.71 -10.77 -16.10
N ILE A 210 -15.26 -10.31 -14.92
CA ILE A 210 -16.06 -10.40 -13.69
C ILE A 210 -17.16 -9.37 -13.76
N SER A 211 -18.42 -9.84 -13.71
CA SER A 211 -19.59 -8.98 -13.74
C SER A 211 -19.86 -8.40 -12.36
N THR A 212 -19.49 -7.15 -12.17
CA THR A 212 -19.72 -6.37 -10.95
C THR A 212 -20.93 -5.42 -11.08
N GLY A 213 -21.45 -5.21 -12.29
CA GLY A 213 -22.48 -4.20 -12.53
C GLY A 213 -22.01 -2.75 -12.40
N LEU A 214 -20.73 -2.51 -12.06
CA LEU A 214 -20.15 -1.16 -12.04
C LEU A 214 -19.94 -0.67 -13.47
N THR A 215 -20.55 0.46 -13.80
CA THR A 215 -20.40 1.13 -15.08
C THR A 215 -19.76 2.49 -14.87
N ASN A 216 -18.85 2.90 -15.76
CA ASN A 216 -18.14 4.19 -15.67
C ASN A 216 -17.41 4.41 -14.33
N PHE A 217 -16.86 3.34 -13.74
CA PHE A 217 -16.16 3.39 -12.47
C PHE A 217 -14.65 3.43 -12.71
N GLY A 218 -14.17 4.59 -13.18
CA GLY A 218 -12.77 4.80 -13.59
C GLY A 218 -12.45 4.21 -14.96
N TYR A 219 -11.31 4.64 -15.51
CA TYR A 219 -10.86 4.21 -16.85
C TYR A 219 -9.94 2.98 -16.83
N MET A 220 -9.39 2.59 -15.67
CA MET A 220 -8.55 1.42 -15.49
C MET A 220 -8.69 0.90 -14.06
N TRP A 221 -8.74 -0.41 -13.88
CA TRP A 221 -8.67 -1.05 -12.56
C TRP A 221 -7.33 -1.76 -12.42
N GLU A 222 -6.44 -1.18 -11.62
CA GLU A 222 -5.12 -1.74 -11.36
C GLU A 222 -5.12 -2.66 -10.14
N CYS A 223 -4.14 -3.56 -10.09
CA CYS A 223 -3.83 -4.42 -8.95
C CYS A 223 -5.07 -5.14 -8.35
N PRO A 224 -5.89 -5.83 -9.17
CA PRO A 224 -7.01 -6.58 -8.64
C PRO A 224 -6.53 -7.73 -7.75
N ASP A 225 -7.21 -7.95 -6.63
CA ASP A 225 -6.92 -9.02 -5.68
C ASP A 225 -8.23 -9.62 -5.18
N TYR A 226 -8.53 -10.85 -5.58
CA TYR A 226 -9.73 -11.56 -5.11
C TYR A 226 -9.38 -12.54 -4.00
N MET A 227 -10.21 -12.53 -2.95
CA MET A 227 -10.11 -13.47 -1.84
C MET A 227 -11.50 -13.82 -1.29
N GLU A 228 -11.57 -14.96 -0.61
CA GLU A 228 -12.69 -15.27 0.27
C GLU A 228 -12.26 -15.04 1.73
N LEU A 229 -13.07 -14.34 2.48
CA LEU A 229 -12.83 -14.00 3.88
C LEU A 229 -14.15 -14.12 4.65
N ASP A 230 -14.16 -14.93 5.71
CA ASP A 230 -15.33 -15.18 6.55
C ASP A 230 -16.59 -15.61 5.76
N GLY A 231 -16.38 -16.39 4.69
CA GLY A 231 -17.45 -16.89 3.82
C GLY A 231 -18.04 -15.87 2.85
N LYS A 232 -17.41 -14.71 2.71
CA LYS A 232 -17.74 -13.67 1.72
C LYS A 232 -16.63 -13.51 0.70
N GLY A 233 -17.01 -13.14 -0.51
CA GLY A 233 -16.08 -12.70 -1.53
C GLY A 233 -15.65 -11.25 -1.29
N VAL A 234 -14.38 -10.99 -1.47
CA VAL A 234 -13.79 -9.63 -1.44
C VAL A 234 -12.97 -9.45 -2.71
N LEU A 235 -13.29 -8.41 -3.48
CA LEU A 235 -12.49 -7.99 -4.63
C LEU A 235 -11.90 -6.62 -4.34
N VAL A 236 -10.58 -6.58 -4.14
CA VAL A 236 -9.79 -5.36 -4.00
C VAL A 236 -9.33 -4.91 -5.38
N PHE A 237 -9.32 -3.63 -5.65
CA PHE A 237 -8.71 -3.05 -6.86
C PHE A 237 -8.46 -1.55 -6.68
N SER A 238 -7.64 -1.00 -7.57
CA SER A 238 -7.24 0.41 -7.55
C SER A 238 -7.76 1.10 -8.81
N PRO A 239 -8.96 1.72 -8.75
CA PRO A 239 -9.55 2.41 -9.90
C PRO A 239 -8.84 3.75 -10.14
N GLN A 240 -8.55 4.02 -11.43
CA GLN A 240 -8.03 5.31 -11.90
C GLN A 240 -9.13 6.13 -12.55
N GLY A 241 -9.15 7.45 -12.27
CA GLY A 241 -10.06 8.40 -12.92
C GLY A 241 -11.42 8.52 -12.26
N LEU A 242 -11.51 8.33 -10.94
CA LEU A 242 -12.70 8.70 -10.17
C LEU A 242 -12.61 10.18 -9.77
N ASP A 243 -13.70 10.90 -9.92
CA ASP A 243 -13.83 12.27 -9.45
C ASP A 243 -14.10 12.29 -7.94
N ALA A 244 -13.56 13.31 -7.25
CA ALA A 244 -13.82 13.52 -5.83
C ALA A 244 -15.31 13.72 -5.55
N ALA A 245 -15.83 13.06 -4.53
CA ALA A 245 -17.23 13.07 -4.14
C ALA A 245 -17.40 13.22 -2.61
N GLY A 246 -17.60 14.44 -2.13
CA GLY A 246 -17.65 14.73 -0.69
C GLY A 246 -16.32 14.40 -0.02
N ASP A 247 -16.33 13.47 0.94
CA ASP A 247 -15.12 13.00 1.64
C ASP A 247 -14.45 11.80 0.94
N HIS A 248 -15.02 11.33 -0.19
CA HIS A 248 -14.53 10.19 -0.95
C HIS A 248 -13.68 10.61 -2.14
N TYR A 249 -12.77 9.73 -2.56
CA TYR A 249 -11.99 9.85 -3.79
C TYR A 249 -11.17 11.15 -3.85
N GLN A 250 -10.59 11.54 -2.73
CA GLN A 250 -9.85 12.80 -2.59
C GLN A 250 -8.41 12.76 -3.13
N ASN A 251 -7.90 11.56 -3.45
CA ASN A 251 -6.59 11.38 -4.04
C ASN A 251 -6.68 11.35 -5.57
N ILE A 252 -5.54 11.48 -6.26
CA ILE A 252 -5.50 11.37 -7.74
C ILE A 252 -5.95 9.98 -8.21
N PHE A 253 -5.67 8.93 -7.43
CA PHE A 253 -6.16 7.57 -7.62
C PHE A 253 -6.51 6.96 -6.27
N GLN A 254 -7.38 5.97 -6.26
CA GLN A 254 -7.90 5.31 -5.08
C GLN A 254 -7.54 3.83 -5.07
N SER A 255 -7.60 3.23 -3.88
CA SER A 255 -7.66 1.79 -3.70
C SER A 255 -8.83 1.44 -2.78
N GLY A 256 -9.58 0.44 -3.16
CA GLY A 256 -10.74 0.04 -2.38
C GLY A 256 -11.21 -1.37 -2.72
N TYR A 257 -12.39 -1.71 -2.27
CA TYR A 257 -12.88 -3.07 -2.35
C TYR A 257 -14.41 -3.15 -2.51
N LEU A 258 -14.82 -4.29 -3.01
CA LEU A 258 -16.21 -4.75 -3.02
C LEU A 258 -16.30 -5.97 -2.11
N THR A 259 -17.36 -6.07 -1.29
CA THR A 259 -17.67 -7.27 -0.50
C THR A 259 -19.03 -7.81 -0.88
N GLY A 260 -19.17 -9.13 -0.92
CA GLY A 260 -20.42 -9.74 -1.31
C GLY A 260 -20.46 -11.25 -1.12
N GLU A 261 -21.32 -11.92 -1.87
CA GLU A 261 -21.30 -13.37 -1.97
C GLU A 261 -20.00 -13.83 -2.65
N PRO A 262 -19.54 -15.08 -2.41
CA PRO A 262 -18.40 -15.61 -3.15
C PRO A 262 -18.57 -15.49 -4.66
N LEU A 263 -17.50 -15.15 -5.38
CA LEU A 263 -17.52 -15.03 -6.83
C LEU A 263 -17.99 -16.34 -7.48
N ASN A 264 -19.02 -16.27 -8.30
CA ASN A 264 -19.43 -17.42 -9.09
C ASN A 264 -18.44 -17.65 -10.25
N LEU A 265 -17.54 -18.60 -10.10
CA LEU A 265 -16.48 -18.89 -11.07
C LEU A 265 -17.00 -19.45 -12.43
N GLN A 266 -18.28 -19.89 -12.50
CA GLN A 266 -18.87 -20.39 -13.74
C GLN A 266 -19.55 -19.26 -14.54
N THR A 267 -20.34 -18.42 -13.87
CA THR A 267 -21.03 -17.30 -14.50
C THR A 267 -20.21 -16.02 -14.48
N ARG A 268 -19.21 -15.93 -13.61
CA ARG A 268 -18.38 -14.75 -13.31
C ARG A 268 -19.17 -13.60 -12.69
N GLU A 269 -20.36 -13.87 -12.17
CA GLU A 269 -21.16 -12.89 -11.44
C GLU A 269 -20.59 -12.70 -10.03
N PHE A 270 -20.42 -11.45 -9.65
CA PHE A 270 -20.05 -11.06 -8.30
C PHE A 270 -21.14 -10.15 -7.74
N ASN A 271 -22.00 -10.71 -6.90
CA ASN A 271 -23.06 -9.98 -6.22
C ASN A 271 -22.48 -9.32 -4.97
N HIS A 272 -22.41 -8.01 -4.95
CA HIS A 272 -21.71 -7.25 -3.91
C HIS A 272 -22.45 -5.98 -3.50
N GLY A 273 -22.01 -5.35 -2.40
CA GLY A 273 -22.41 -4.02 -1.95
C GLY A 273 -21.71 -2.89 -2.72
N GLU A 274 -21.72 -1.70 -2.14
CA GLU A 274 -21.06 -0.54 -2.71
C GLU A 274 -19.54 -0.64 -2.58
N PHE A 275 -18.80 0.05 -3.47
CA PHE A 275 -17.35 0.19 -3.37
C PHE A 275 -16.97 1.02 -2.14
N GLN A 276 -16.00 0.53 -1.37
CA GLN A 276 -15.48 1.18 -0.19
C GLN A 276 -13.98 1.40 -0.34
N GLU A 277 -13.51 2.59 0.04
CA GLU A 277 -12.07 2.89 0.07
C GLU A 277 -11.40 2.10 1.20
N LEU A 278 -10.21 1.56 0.92
CA LEU A 278 -9.39 0.85 1.91
C LEU A 278 -8.71 1.80 2.89
N ASP A 279 -8.41 3.02 2.46
CA ASP A 279 -7.63 3.97 3.23
C ASP A 279 -8.15 5.39 2.98
N ARG A 280 -8.31 6.16 4.05
CA ARG A 280 -8.82 7.53 4.02
C ARG A 280 -7.70 8.57 3.97
N GLY A 281 -6.46 8.13 4.02
CA GLY A 281 -5.29 8.99 4.05
C GLY A 281 -4.91 9.55 2.68
N PHE A 282 -3.70 10.08 2.61
CA PHE A 282 -3.20 10.76 1.42
C PHE A 282 -2.41 9.85 0.49
N ASP A 283 -1.76 8.81 1.04
CA ASP A 283 -0.69 8.10 0.36
C ASP A 283 -0.85 6.58 0.51
N PHE A 284 -1.85 6.02 -0.19
CA PHE A 284 -2.10 4.58 -0.20
C PHE A 284 -2.56 4.13 -1.58
N TYR A 285 -1.87 3.15 -2.18
CA TYR A 285 -2.21 2.63 -3.50
C TYR A 285 -1.76 1.17 -3.70
N ALA A 286 -2.32 0.50 -4.71
CA ALA A 286 -1.88 -0.80 -5.23
C ALA A 286 -1.64 -1.88 -4.15
N PRO A 287 -2.56 -2.12 -3.20
CA PRO A 287 -2.36 -3.11 -2.16
C PRO A 287 -2.33 -4.53 -2.71
N GLN A 288 -1.59 -5.40 -2.03
CA GLN A 288 -1.59 -6.83 -2.27
C GLN A 288 -1.81 -7.61 -0.98
N THR A 289 -2.56 -8.73 -1.07
CA THR A 289 -2.82 -9.59 0.07
C THR A 289 -2.20 -10.97 -0.10
N MET A 290 -1.97 -11.64 1.01
CA MET A 290 -1.61 -13.05 1.06
C MET A 290 -2.33 -13.80 2.18
N GLN A 291 -2.48 -15.11 2.02
CA GLN A 291 -2.92 -16.02 3.09
C GLN A 291 -1.69 -16.46 3.89
N ALA A 292 -1.64 -16.11 5.18
CA ALA A 292 -0.61 -16.57 6.08
C ALA A 292 -0.81 -18.05 6.49
N PRO A 293 0.24 -18.76 6.94
CA PRO A 293 0.13 -20.16 7.34
C PRO A 293 -0.83 -20.42 8.50
N ASP A 294 -1.05 -19.42 9.35
CA ASP A 294 -1.97 -19.45 10.48
C ASP A 294 -3.43 -19.12 10.12
N GLY A 295 -3.69 -18.90 8.84
CA GLY A 295 -5.03 -18.61 8.32
C GLY A 295 -5.39 -17.12 8.24
N ARG A 296 -4.54 -16.22 8.76
CA ARG A 296 -4.77 -14.78 8.61
C ARG A 296 -4.64 -14.33 7.15
N ARG A 297 -5.44 -13.36 6.75
CA ARG A 297 -5.23 -12.63 5.50
C ARG A 297 -4.46 -11.35 5.82
N ILE A 298 -3.30 -11.19 5.21
CA ILE A 298 -2.39 -10.05 5.44
C ILE A 298 -2.34 -9.19 4.19
N LEU A 299 -2.43 -7.87 4.38
CA LEU A 299 -2.37 -6.86 3.34
C LEU A 299 -1.13 -5.97 3.53
N VAL A 300 -0.49 -5.59 2.44
CA VAL A 300 0.53 -4.53 2.36
C VAL A 300 0.18 -3.64 1.18
N GLY A 301 0.28 -2.32 1.34
CA GLY A 301 0.03 -1.34 0.29
C GLY A 301 1.28 -0.51 -0.04
N TRP A 302 1.28 0.13 -1.18
CA TRP A 302 2.25 1.17 -1.52
C TRP A 302 1.86 2.47 -0.81
N MET A 303 2.76 2.96 0.06
CA MET A 303 2.63 4.26 0.72
C MET A 303 3.22 5.34 -0.18
N GLY A 304 2.43 5.73 -1.15
CA GLY A 304 2.73 6.69 -2.20
C GLY A 304 1.62 6.69 -3.25
N LEU A 305 1.73 7.61 -4.19
CA LEU A 305 0.83 7.70 -5.35
C LEU A 305 1.67 7.98 -6.60
N PRO A 306 1.28 7.43 -7.78
CA PRO A 306 1.92 7.80 -9.03
C PRO A 306 1.69 9.28 -9.34
N ASP A 307 2.58 9.85 -10.16
CA ASP A 307 2.47 11.22 -10.67
C ASP A 307 2.52 12.35 -9.62
N LEU A 308 2.93 12.05 -8.39
CA LEU A 308 3.25 13.03 -7.34
C LEU A 308 4.77 13.09 -7.11
N ALA A 309 5.26 14.30 -6.87
CA ALA A 309 6.63 14.53 -6.41
C ALA A 309 6.65 14.59 -4.87
N TYR A 310 7.64 13.96 -4.27
CA TYR A 310 7.83 13.91 -2.83
C TYR A 310 9.12 14.63 -2.43
N PRO A 311 9.21 15.23 -1.23
CA PRO A 311 10.44 15.87 -0.75
C PRO A 311 11.68 14.94 -0.76
N THR A 312 11.50 13.65 -0.66
CA THR A 312 12.56 12.65 -0.73
C THR A 312 13.13 12.42 -2.13
N ASP A 313 12.44 12.87 -3.19
CA ASP A 313 12.90 12.73 -4.57
C ASP A 313 14.23 13.43 -4.79
N ASP A 314 14.42 14.60 -4.18
CA ASP A 314 15.67 15.36 -4.23
C ASP A 314 16.82 14.66 -3.52
N SER A 315 16.51 13.77 -2.57
CA SER A 315 17.48 12.90 -1.89
C SER A 315 17.76 11.60 -2.64
N GLY A 316 17.09 11.34 -3.75
CA GLY A 316 17.34 10.19 -4.62
C GLY A 316 16.53 8.93 -4.28
N TRP A 317 15.47 9.03 -3.46
CA TRP A 317 14.57 7.92 -3.17
C TRP A 317 13.11 8.36 -3.05
N ALA A 318 12.20 7.47 -3.39
CA ALA A 318 10.77 7.74 -3.33
C ALA A 318 10.00 6.53 -2.78
N HIS A 319 9.06 6.83 -1.88
CA HIS A 319 8.05 5.94 -1.34
C HIS A 319 8.56 4.87 -0.37
N CYS A 320 7.61 4.15 0.22
CA CYS A 320 7.79 2.97 1.05
C CYS A 320 6.55 2.08 0.97
N LEU A 321 6.56 0.93 1.61
CA LEU A 321 5.37 0.12 1.81
C LEU A 321 4.76 0.41 3.19
N THR A 322 3.45 0.15 3.33
CA THR A 322 2.78 0.19 4.63
C THR A 322 3.28 -0.94 5.54
N ILE A 323 3.03 -0.83 6.84
CA ILE A 323 3.15 -1.99 7.72
C ILE A 323 2.15 -3.08 7.27
N PRO A 324 2.44 -4.36 7.53
CA PRO A 324 1.50 -5.44 7.26
C PRO A 324 0.25 -5.32 8.14
N ARG A 325 -0.92 -5.47 7.51
CA ARG A 325 -2.24 -5.35 8.14
C ARG A 325 -3.00 -6.65 8.04
N GLN A 326 -3.49 -7.15 9.16
CA GLN A 326 -4.42 -8.28 9.20
C GLN A 326 -5.81 -7.80 8.81
N LEU A 327 -6.46 -8.54 7.91
CA LEU A 327 -7.83 -8.28 7.46
C LEU A 327 -8.83 -9.20 8.16
N SER A 328 -10.00 -8.66 8.47
CA SER A 328 -11.19 -9.38 8.89
C SER A 328 -12.45 -8.69 8.36
N LEU A 329 -13.60 -9.33 8.41
CA LEU A 329 -14.88 -8.72 8.06
C LEU A 329 -15.73 -8.49 9.30
N ARG A 330 -16.36 -7.31 9.37
CA ARG A 330 -17.37 -6.98 10.37
C ARG A 330 -18.53 -6.29 9.67
N ASP A 331 -19.71 -6.90 9.66
CA ASP A 331 -20.93 -6.36 9.03
C ASP A 331 -20.74 -5.96 7.54
N GLY A 332 -19.95 -6.73 6.81
CA GLY A 332 -19.64 -6.47 5.39
C GLY A 332 -18.56 -5.42 5.15
N LYS A 333 -18.03 -4.81 6.19
CA LYS A 333 -16.88 -3.86 6.14
C LYS A 333 -15.58 -4.59 6.42
N LEU A 334 -14.55 -4.29 5.64
CA LEU A 334 -13.21 -4.79 5.87
C LEU A 334 -12.55 -4.02 7.01
N ILE A 335 -12.16 -4.73 8.04
CA ILE A 335 -11.42 -4.21 9.20
C ILE A 335 -9.95 -4.50 8.98
N GLN A 336 -9.11 -3.51 9.17
CA GLN A 336 -7.67 -3.60 9.00
C GLN A 336 -6.96 -3.33 10.34
N GLN A 337 -6.23 -4.30 10.84
CA GLN A 337 -5.47 -4.13 12.07
C GLN A 337 -3.97 -4.34 11.79
N PRO A 338 -3.08 -3.61 12.47
CA PRO A 338 -1.65 -3.94 12.43
C PRO A 338 -1.47 -5.40 12.82
N VAL A 339 -0.53 -6.09 12.19
CA VAL A 339 -0.21 -7.47 12.62
C VAL A 339 0.29 -7.45 14.07
N ALA A 340 -0.07 -8.48 14.85
CA ALA A 340 0.27 -8.54 16.27
C ALA A 340 1.79 -8.52 16.52
N GLU A 341 2.56 -8.97 15.57
CA GLU A 341 4.03 -9.00 15.58
C GLU A 341 4.68 -7.63 15.65
N MET A 342 3.93 -6.53 15.37
CA MET A 342 4.46 -5.15 15.52
C MET A 342 4.97 -4.85 16.93
N VAL A 343 4.50 -5.56 17.95
CA VAL A 343 4.99 -5.44 19.33
C VAL A 343 6.51 -5.75 19.46
N GLU A 344 7.07 -6.50 18.51
CA GLU A 344 8.51 -6.82 18.51
C GLU A 344 9.41 -5.62 18.24
N LEU A 345 8.86 -4.52 17.69
CA LEU A 345 9.61 -3.27 17.48
C LEU A 345 9.73 -2.42 18.73
N ARG A 346 8.91 -2.68 19.76
CA ARG A 346 8.90 -1.89 21.00
C ARG A 346 10.21 -2.05 21.74
N GLN A 347 10.89 -0.91 22.02
CA GLN A 347 12.14 -0.92 22.80
C GLN A 347 11.96 -1.37 24.25
N GLN A 348 10.76 -1.18 24.79
CA GLN A 348 10.37 -1.56 26.16
C GLN A 348 9.01 -2.25 26.12
N GLU A 349 8.85 -3.29 26.94
CA GLU A 349 7.58 -4.00 27.05
C GLU A 349 6.47 -3.10 27.62
N GLU A 350 6.79 -2.34 28.69
CA GLU A 350 5.90 -1.32 29.25
C GLU A 350 6.19 0.02 28.60
N GLY A 351 5.18 0.59 27.92
CA GLY A 351 5.27 1.92 27.32
C GLY A 351 5.10 3.04 28.35
N THR A 352 5.36 4.27 27.94
CA THR A 352 4.99 5.47 28.71
C THR A 352 3.47 5.62 28.70
N HIS A 353 2.85 5.73 29.88
CA HIS A 353 1.39 5.73 30.02
C HIS A 353 0.88 6.98 30.74
N ILE A 354 -0.24 7.53 30.26
CA ILE A 354 -0.97 8.61 30.93
C ILE A 354 -2.47 8.29 31.01
N ARG A 355 -3.09 8.85 32.05
CA ARG A 355 -4.55 9.01 32.16
C ARG A 355 -4.85 10.43 32.65
N ALA A 356 -5.61 11.21 31.91
CA ALA A 356 -5.90 12.60 32.22
C ALA A 356 -7.24 13.08 31.65
N THR A 357 -7.93 13.91 32.39
CA THR A 357 -9.02 14.75 31.83
C THR A 357 -8.40 16.00 31.28
N ILE A 358 -8.70 16.36 30.04
CA ILE A 358 -8.31 17.60 29.38
C ILE A 358 -9.56 18.46 29.20
N ASP A 359 -9.54 19.69 29.69
CA ASP A 359 -10.68 20.59 29.72
C ASP A 359 -10.32 21.91 29.03
N ASN A 360 -10.79 22.08 27.80
CA ASN A 360 -10.63 23.26 26.97
C ASN A 360 -9.17 23.75 26.90
N GLU A 361 -8.23 22.84 26.83
CA GLU A 361 -6.79 23.10 26.77
C GLU A 361 -6.07 22.16 25.79
N ARG A 362 -4.80 22.48 25.51
CA ARG A 362 -3.81 21.64 24.89
C ARG A 362 -2.70 21.33 25.88
N ARG A 363 -2.34 20.06 26.04
CA ARG A 363 -1.44 19.59 27.08
C ARG A 363 -0.40 18.62 26.55
N SER A 364 0.85 18.86 26.91
CA SER A 364 1.96 17.90 26.74
C SER A 364 2.18 17.14 28.06
N PHE A 365 2.70 15.92 27.95
CA PHE A 365 3.09 15.12 29.10
C PHE A 365 4.57 14.77 28.98
N ALA A 366 5.25 14.63 30.12
CA ALA A 366 6.65 14.20 30.13
C ALA A 366 6.79 12.84 29.43
N ASP A 367 7.89 12.69 28.71
CA ASP A 367 8.27 11.47 28.00
C ASP A 367 7.33 11.03 26.84
N PHE A 368 6.33 11.86 26.49
CA PHE A 368 5.53 11.72 25.27
C PHE A 368 6.15 12.52 24.14
N GLU A 369 7.13 11.94 23.49
CA GLU A 369 7.86 12.53 22.37
C GLU A 369 8.53 11.43 21.52
N GLY A 370 8.91 11.73 20.30
CA GLY A 370 9.67 10.79 19.47
C GLY A 370 9.58 11.03 17.97
N ILE A 371 10.44 10.33 17.23
CA ILE A 371 10.47 10.33 15.78
C ILE A 371 9.77 9.08 15.24
N ALA A 372 10.09 7.89 15.81
CA ALA A 372 9.52 6.62 15.44
C ALA A 372 8.92 5.95 16.69
N TYR A 373 7.62 5.70 16.65
CA TYR A 373 6.89 5.17 17.81
C TYR A 373 5.51 4.62 17.43
N GLU A 374 4.98 3.82 18.33
CA GLU A 374 3.58 3.41 18.39
C GLU A 374 2.87 4.22 19.47
N LEU A 375 1.69 4.74 19.18
CA LEU A 375 0.84 5.47 20.13
C LEU A 375 -0.57 4.90 20.10
N LEU A 376 -1.02 4.36 21.22
CA LEU A 376 -2.40 3.97 21.44
C LEU A 376 -3.07 5.03 22.33
N CYS A 377 -4.17 5.62 21.87
CA CYS A 377 -4.91 6.64 22.61
C CYS A 377 -6.40 6.33 22.57
N GLU A 378 -7.01 6.17 23.74
CA GLU A 378 -8.45 6.06 23.92
C GLU A 378 -8.99 7.37 24.51
N ILE A 379 -10.06 7.91 23.89
CA ILE A 379 -10.72 9.13 24.30
C ILE A 379 -12.18 8.81 24.62
N SER A 380 -12.62 9.14 25.82
CA SER A 380 -13.96 8.82 26.33
C SER A 380 -14.57 10.02 27.06
N HIS A 381 -15.85 9.94 27.40
CA HIS A 381 -16.61 11.01 28.07
C HIS A 381 -16.43 12.38 27.37
N VAL A 382 -16.61 12.35 26.05
CA VAL A 382 -16.33 13.52 25.19
C VAL A 382 -17.50 14.50 25.25
N ASP A 383 -17.36 15.56 26.06
CA ASP A 383 -18.25 16.74 26.04
C ASP A 383 -17.73 17.82 25.08
N ALA A 384 -16.42 17.81 24.79
CA ALA A 384 -15.77 18.76 23.91
C ALA A 384 -16.34 18.72 22.47
N GLU A 385 -16.28 19.87 21.79
CA GLU A 385 -16.63 19.95 20.36
C GLU A 385 -15.61 19.19 19.50
N THR A 386 -14.30 19.37 19.81
CA THR A 386 -13.21 18.66 19.15
C THR A 386 -12.21 18.10 20.16
N VAL A 387 -11.71 16.89 19.89
CA VAL A 387 -10.65 16.24 20.67
C VAL A 387 -9.61 15.65 19.72
N GLY A 388 -8.34 15.60 20.15
CA GLY A 388 -7.34 15.03 19.27
C GLY A 388 -5.92 15.08 19.80
N ILE A 389 -5.00 14.80 18.85
CA ILE A 389 -3.56 14.68 19.08
C ILE A 389 -2.84 15.52 18.04
N GLU A 390 -1.92 16.38 18.49
CA GLU A 390 -0.87 16.94 17.64
C GLU A 390 0.38 16.09 17.84
N PHE A 391 1.00 15.66 16.76
CA PHE A 391 2.19 14.83 16.80
C PHE A 391 3.20 15.26 15.75
N ARG A 392 4.45 14.80 15.89
CA ARG A 392 5.59 15.31 15.13
C ARG A 392 5.54 16.83 15.13
N ALA A 393 5.43 17.40 16.33
CA ALA A 393 5.18 18.81 16.55
C ALA A 393 6.37 19.51 17.22
N ASP A 394 6.46 20.80 16.97
CA ASP A 394 7.36 21.75 17.65
C ASP A 394 6.67 23.11 17.79
N GLY A 395 7.41 24.22 17.80
CA GLY A 395 6.86 25.58 17.82
C GLY A 395 6.23 26.02 16.50
N ALA A 396 6.58 25.42 15.36
CA ALA A 396 6.21 25.83 14.01
C ALA A 396 5.46 24.75 13.22
N GLU A 397 5.83 23.47 13.42
CA GLU A 397 5.31 22.34 12.67
C GLU A 397 4.43 21.45 13.54
N LYS A 398 3.47 20.78 12.91
CA LYS A 398 2.65 19.73 13.51
C LYS A 398 1.83 18.99 12.49
N THR A 399 1.55 17.73 12.76
CA THR A 399 0.46 16.97 12.13
C THR A 399 -0.66 16.80 13.15
N VAL A 400 -1.91 16.94 12.74
CA VAL A 400 -3.07 16.89 13.65
C VAL A 400 -4.00 15.75 13.26
N LEU A 401 -4.33 14.93 14.23
CA LEU A 401 -5.43 13.97 14.15
C LEU A 401 -6.50 14.37 15.13
N LEU A 402 -7.73 14.58 14.66
CA LEU A 402 -8.82 14.98 15.53
C LEU A 402 -10.13 14.27 15.22
N TYR A 403 -11.00 14.24 16.21
CA TYR A 403 -12.41 13.93 16.07
C TYR A 403 -13.23 15.19 16.34
N ASP A 404 -14.02 15.58 15.34
CA ASP A 404 -15.04 16.62 15.45
C ASP A 404 -16.37 15.95 15.80
N ARG A 405 -16.80 16.11 17.07
CA ARG A 405 -18.02 15.52 17.59
C ARG A 405 -19.27 16.13 16.98
N ILE A 406 -19.20 17.42 16.62
CA ILE A 406 -20.35 18.14 16.05
C ILE A 406 -20.60 17.68 14.63
N GLN A 407 -19.55 17.50 13.83
CA GLN A 407 -19.65 17.02 12.45
C GLN A 407 -19.61 15.50 12.36
N GLN A 408 -19.30 14.79 13.46
CA GLN A 408 -19.07 13.34 13.51
C GLN A 408 -18.00 12.89 12.50
N LYS A 409 -16.86 13.58 12.50
CA LYS A 409 -15.77 13.31 11.57
C LYS A 409 -14.43 13.10 12.27
N VAL A 410 -13.69 12.10 11.79
CA VAL A 410 -12.25 12.01 12.01
C VAL A 410 -11.54 12.79 10.91
N VAL A 411 -10.58 13.63 11.30
CA VAL A 411 -9.82 14.48 10.38
C VAL A 411 -8.33 14.29 10.62
N LEU A 412 -7.59 14.04 9.55
CA LEU A 412 -6.13 14.12 9.49
C LEU A 412 -5.73 15.40 8.76
N ASP A 413 -5.06 16.31 9.46
CA ASP A 413 -4.57 17.58 8.93
C ASP A 413 -3.05 17.60 8.87
N ARG A 414 -2.51 17.70 7.66
CA ARG A 414 -1.07 17.84 7.40
C ARG A 414 -0.68 19.24 6.89
N THR A 415 -1.51 20.25 7.10
CA THR A 415 -1.26 21.62 6.63
C THR A 415 0.07 22.18 7.14
N MET A 416 0.45 21.84 8.36
CA MET A 416 1.66 22.35 9.03
C MET A 416 2.71 21.27 9.29
N THR A 417 2.74 20.20 8.51
CA THR A 417 3.57 19.03 8.79
C THR A 417 5.02 19.13 8.24
N GLY A 418 5.61 20.32 8.14
CA GLY A 418 6.97 20.52 7.64
C GLY A 418 7.03 20.75 6.13
N ALA A 419 7.90 20.04 5.40
CA ALA A 419 8.02 20.21 3.97
C ALA A 419 6.70 19.89 3.25
N LYS A 420 6.31 20.75 2.31
CA LYS A 420 5.01 20.70 1.63
C LYS A 420 4.95 19.58 0.61
N LEU A 421 3.82 18.91 0.56
CA LEU A 421 3.55 17.82 -0.36
C LEU A 421 2.17 17.99 -1.00
N ALA A 422 2.14 18.12 -2.34
CA ALA A 422 0.93 18.04 -3.17
C ALA A 422 -0.26 18.86 -2.63
N GLU A 423 -0.03 20.09 -2.15
CA GLU A 423 -1.07 20.97 -1.56
C GLU A 423 -2.26 21.21 -2.51
N GLN A 424 -2.04 21.12 -3.83
CA GLN A 424 -3.11 21.20 -4.84
C GLN A 424 -4.17 20.09 -4.68
N ASN A 425 -3.85 18.98 -4.01
CA ASN A 425 -4.77 17.88 -3.73
C ASN A 425 -5.37 17.97 -2.31
N GLY A 426 -5.22 19.15 -1.67
CA GLY A 426 -5.66 19.40 -0.30
C GLY A 426 -4.68 18.91 0.76
N THR A 427 -4.87 19.42 1.97
CA THR A 427 -4.04 19.10 3.16
C THR A 427 -4.83 18.41 4.26
N LEU A 428 -6.13 18.19 4.05
CA LEU A 428 -7.04 17.50 4.94
C LEU A 428 -7.54 16.20 4.31
N ARG A 429 -7.66 15.16 5.14
CA ARG A 429 -8.40 13.93 4.82
C ARG A 429 -9.33 13.62 5.97
N GLN A 430 -10.54 13.18 5.66
CA GLN A 430 -11.56 12.96 6.68
C GLN A 430 -12.54 11.87 6.30
N CYS A 431 -13.17 11.30 7.31
CA CYS A 431 -14.28 10.38 7.14
C CYS A 431 -15.33 10.59 8.22
N THR A 432 -16.57 10.22 7.95
CA THR A 432 -17.63 10.20 8.93
C THR A 432 -17.45 9.04 9.90
N LEU A 433 -17.55 9.29 11.19
CA LEU A 433 -17.51 8.30 12.25
C LEU A 433 -18.49 8.69 13.37
N THR A 434 -19.51 7.87 13.59
CA THR A 434 -20.46 8.07 14.70
C THR A 434 -20.07 7.16 15.85
N THR A 435 -19.57 7.72 16.94
CA THR A 435 -19.09 6.95 18.10
C THR A 435 -19.11 7.78 19.37
N ASP A 436 -19.31 7.13 20.52
CA ASP A 436 -19.22 7.73 21.85
C ASP A 436 -17.82 7.57 22.48
N LYS A 437 -16.99 6.72 21.91
CA LYS A 437 -15.63 6.45 22.34
C LYS A 437 -14.72 6.35 21.12
N ILE A 438 -13.60 7.03 21.14
CA ILE A 438 -12.65 7.05 20.04
C ILE A 438 -11.38 6.35 20.49
N LYS A 439 -10.87 5.48 19.63
CA LYS A 439 -9.58 4.84 19.78
C LYS A 439 -8.73 5.17 18.58
N PHE A 440 -7.62 5.84 18.80
CA PHE A 440 -6.59 6.11 17.82
C PHE A 440 -5.38 5.23 18.08
N HIS A 441 -4.96 4.45 17.09
CA HIS A 441 -3.75 3.65 17.15
C HIS A 441 -2.83 4.09 16.01
N LEU A 442 -1.76 4.82 16.36
CA LEU A 442 -0.83 5.43 15.41
C LEU A 442 0.48 4.66 15.37
N PHE A 443 0.99 4.47 14.15
CA PHE A 443 2.34 4.02 13.86
C PHE A 443 3.06 5.15 13.13
N VAL A 444 3.90 5.87 13.86
CA VAL A 444 4.64 7.05 13.37
C VAL A 444 6.06 6.64 13.05
N ASP A 445 6.56 7.09 11.90
CA ASP A 445 7.93 6.92 11.48
C ASP A 445 8.53 8.26 11.04
N SER A 446 9.79 8.28 10.66
CA SER A 446 10.54 9.50 10.30
C SER A 446 9.80 10.38 9.30
N SER A 447 9.13 9.78 8.32
CA SER A 447 8.41 10.51 7.26
C SER A 447 7.08 9.89 6.89
N SER A 448 6.41 9.22 7.83
CA SER A 448 5.10 8.62 7.60
C SER A 448 4.30 8.44 8.88
N VAL A 449 3.00 8.26 8.71
CA VAL A 449 2.08 7.83 9.77
C VAL A 449 1.02 6.91 9.19
N GLU A 450 0.73 5.83 9.90
CA GLU A 450 -0.45 4.99 9.70
C GLU A 450 -1.33 5.06 10.95
N ILE A 451 -2.61 5.32 10.76
CA ILE A 451 -3.58 5.55 11.83
C ILE A 451 -4.73 4.59 11.68
N PHE A 452 -4.96 3.78 12.70
CA PHE A 452 -6.08 2.85 12.78
C PHE A 452 -7.09 3.40 13.79
N VAL A 453 -8.28 3.70 13.31
CA VAL A 453 -9.35 4.27 14.12
C VAL A 453 -10.31 3.15 14.52
N ASN A 454 -10.70 3.10 15.81
CA ASN A 454 -11.64 2.13 16.37
C ASN A 454 -11.34 0.67 15.95
N ASP A 455 -10.08 0.25 16.23
CA ASP A 455 -9.58 -1.10 15.89
C ASP A 455 -9.55 -1.39 14.38
N GLY A 456 -9.31 -0.36 13.57
CA GLY A 456 -9.15 -0.50 12.12
C GLY A 456 -10.45 -0.43 11.33
N GLU A 457 -11.50 0.14 11.92
CA GLU A 457 -12.75 0.45 11.21
C GLU A 457 -12.53 1.46 10.10
N GLU A 458 -11.70 2.49 10.36
CA GLU A 458 -11.18 3.42 9.36
C GLU A 458 -9.66 3.49 9.49
N VAL A 459 -8.97 3.69 8.38
CA VAL A 459 -7.50 3.77 8.33
C VAL A 459 -7.08 4.98 7.53
N PHE A 460 -6.02 5.66 8.00
CA PHE A 460 -5.39 6.78 7.31
C PHE A 460 -3.90 6.51 7.16
N THR A 461 -3.39 6.55 5.96
CA THR A 461 -1.97 6.45 5.64
C THR A 461 -1.48 7.76 5.04
N SER A 462 -0.41 8.31 5.59
CA SER A 462 0.11 9.59 5.11
C SER A 462 1.63 9.66 5.16
N ARG A 463 2.22 10.19 4.10
CA ARG A 463 3.58 10.72 4.15
C ARG A 463 3.54 12.10 4.79
N ILE A 464 4.49 12.33 5.68
CA ILE A 464 4.73 13.59 6.39
C ILE A 464 6.23 13.89 6.37
N PHE A 465 6.62 15.15 6.35
CA PHE A 465 8.04 15.51 6.21
C PHE A 465 8.46 16.58 7.23
N PRO A 466 8.29 16.28 8.54
CA PRO A 466 8.65 17.21 9.61
C PRO A 466 10.17 17.32 9.78
N SER A 467 10.60 18.38 10.46
CA SER A 467 11.95 18.49 10.98
C SER A 467 12.27 17.34 11.96
N ARG A 468 13.56 17.00 12.11
CA ARG A 468 14.00 16.06 13.15
C ARG A 468 13.74 16.58 14.57
N ASP A 469 13.65 17.88 14.75
CA ASP A 469 13.39 18.53 16.04
C ASP A 469 11.90 18.55 16.41
N SER A 470 11.01 18.24 15.45
CA SER A 470 9.57 18.14 15.67
C SER A 470 9.23 16.79 16.29
N VAL A 471 9.40 16.66 17.60
CA VAL A 471 9.26 15.40 18.35
C VAL A 471 8.07 15.38 19.31
N ASP A 472 7.47 16.54 19.61
CA ASP A 472 6.42 16.67 20.62
C ASP A 472 5.14 15.90 20.23
N ILE A 473 4.47 15.37 21.27
CA ILE A 473 3.10 14.86 21.22
C ILE A 473 2.27 15.69 22.20
N ARG A 474 1.14 16.22 21.70
CA ARG A 474 0.23 17.07 22.48
C ARG A 474 -1.20 16.60 22.33
N PHE A 475 -1.89 16.48 23.43
CA PHE A 475 -3.30 16.09 23.47
C PHE A 475 -4.16 17.34 23.69
N PHE A 476 -5.34 17.42 23.10
CA PHE A 476 -6.19 18.58 23.24
C PHE A 476 -7.69 18.25 23.27
N ALA A 477 -8.44 19.11 23.96
CA ALA A 477 -9.89 19.19 23.91
C ALA A 477 -10.29 20.66 23.78
N HIS A 478 -11.21 20.97 22.85
CA HIS A 478 -11.71 22.31 22.65
C HIS A 478 -13.24 22.31 22.69
N GLY A 479 -13.81 23.41 23.31
CA GLY A 479 -15.25 23.53 23.48
C GLY A 479 -15.84 22.57 24.51
N GLY A 480 -15.03 22.15 25.50
CA GLY A 480 -15.41 21.23 26.57
C GLY A 480 -14.27 20.32 26.98
N LYS A 481 -14.60 19.24 27.65
CA LYS A 481 -13.63 18.26 28.20
C LYS A 481 -13.77 16.86 27.63
N ALA A 482 -12.71 16.08 27.80
CA ALA A 482 -12.69 14.64 27.52
C ALA A 482 -11.64 13.92 28.38
N ASP A 483 -11.83 12.63 28.59
CA ASP A 483 -10.89 11.76 29.29
C ASP A 483 -10.00 11.06 28.28
N PHE A 484 -8.69 11.18 28.47
CA PHE A 484 -7.65 10.55 27.63
C PHE A 484 -6.93 9.45 28.43
N GLU A 485 -6.77 8.31 27.80
CA GLU A 485 -5.87 7.24 28.23
C GLU A 485 -4.94 6.90 27.09
N ALA A 486 -3.65 7.11 27.25
CA ALA A 486 -2.69 6.92 26.16
C ALA A 486 -1.45 6.16 26.63
N THR A 487 -0.91 5.32 25.72
CA THR A 487 0.35 4.62 25.90
C THR A 487 1.19 4.78 24.65
N GLN A 488 2.47 5.14 24.83
CA GLN A 488 3.47 5.27 23.77
C GLN A 488 4.57 4.24 23.96
N TRP A 489 4.99 3.61 22.88
CA TRP A 489 6.19 2.78 22.79
C TRP A 489 7.14 3.34 21.72
N ASN A 490 8.38 3.60 22.08
CA ASN A 490 9.40 4.00 21.11
C ASN A 490 9.93 2.78 20.34
N TYR A 491 10.33 3.03 19.07
CA TYR A 491 10.84 2.05 18.11
C TYR A 491 12.31 2.29 17.77
#